data_006fdd727206cadbda0a4be36ca630aa
#
_entry.id   006fdd727206cadbda0a4be36ca630aa
#
_cell.length_a   1.000
_cell.length_b   1.000
_cell.length_c   1.000
_cell.angle_alpha   90.00
_cell.angle_beta   90.00
_cell.angle_gamma   90.00
#
_symmetry.space_group_name_H-M   'P 1'
#
loop_
_entity.id
_entity.type
_entity.pdbx_description
1 polymer ?
#
loop_
_entity_poly.entity_id
_entity_poly.type
_entity_poly.pdbx_seq_one_letter_code
_entity_poly.pdbx_strand_id
1 'polypeptide(L)'
;MEIKSIETNKILPYINNPRKNLNVDKVASSIKEFGFQQPIVIDKSYTIIVGHTRYEAAKKLGLKEVPVQIADLTETQAKAYRIADNRLSEDASWDTKLLNLEFNDLLSKEFDLDLLGFTNDEIDNLFLKTDEESDKEINENIDLQEEKINDIKMVQLFFNPENE
;
A
#
# COMPACT_ATOMS: atom_id res chain seq x y z
N MET A 1 -12.14 3.53 -22.52
CA MET A 1 -11.41 2.24 -22.54
C MET A 1 -12.41 1.14 -22.24
N GLU A 2 -12.39 0.07 -23.02
CA GLU A 2 -13.32 -1.04 -22.87
C GLU A 2 -12.60 -2.21 -22.18
N ILE A 3 -13.20 -2.77 -21.13
CA ILE A 3 -12.74 -3.98 -20.46
C ILE A 3 -13.50 -5.16 -21.06
N LYS A 4 -12.78 -6.21 -21.42
CA LYS A 4 -13.35 -7.44 -21.99
C LYS A 4 -12.98 -8.63 -21.12
N SER A 5 -13.86 -9.63 -21.05
CA SER A 5 -13.51 -10.93 -20.49
C SER A 5 -12.87 -11.79 -21.57
N ILE A 6 -11.66 -12.29 -21.28
CA ILE A 6 -10.89 -13.16 -22.23
C ILE A 6 -10.46 -14.42 -21.52
N GLU A 7 -10.54 -15.55 -22.23
CA GLU A 7 -10.04 -16.83 -21.73
C GLU A 7 -8.59 -16.74 -21.31
N THR A 8 -8.29 -17.17 -20.10
CA THR A 8 -6.95 -17.07 -19.48
C THR A 8 -5.88 -17.77 -20.33
N ASN A 9 -6.24 -18.84 -21.03
CA ASN A 9 -5.33 -19.61 -21.88
C ASN A 9 -4.95 -18.91 -23.19
N LYS A 10 -5.70 -17.87 -23.61
CA LYS A 10 -5.40 -17.08 -24.82
C LYS A 10 -4.41 -15.95 -24.54
N ILE A 11 -4.17 -15.64 -23.27
CA ILE A 11 -3.28 -14.56 -22.86
C ILE A 11 -1.83 -15.07 -22.83
N LEU A 12 -0.92 -14.31 -23.42
CA LEU A 12 0.48 -14.67 -23.55
C LEU A 12 1.34 -13.83 -22.59
N PRO A 13 2.07 -14.44 -21.66
CA PRO A 13 3.03 -13.72 -20.86
C PRO A 13 4.17 -13.17 -21.73
N TYR A 14 4.63 -11.94 -21.43
CA TYR A 14 5.78 -11.37 -22.14
C TYR A 14 7.07 -12.04 -21.69
N ILE A 15 7.78 -12.70 -22.61
CA ILE A 15 8.93 -13.55 -22.30
C ILE A 15 10.11 -12.81 -21.66
N ASN A 16 10.31 -11.53 -22.02
CA ASN A 16 11.38 -10.69 -21.50
C ASN A 16 10.92 -9.80 -20.33
N ASN A 17 9.96 -10.26 -19.51
CA ASN A 17 9.52 -9.51 -18.35
C ASN A 17 10.68 -9.31 -17.36
N PRO A 18 11.11 -8.05 -17.07
CA PRO A 18 12.25 -7.80 -16.18
C PRO A 18 11.90 -8.01 -14.71
N ARG A 19 10.60 -7.98 -14.33
CA ARG A 19 10.16 -8.13 -12.95
C ARG A 19 10.23 -9.59 -12.51
N LYS A 20 10.93 -9.82 -11.39
CA LYS A 20 11.08 -11.14 -10.76
C LYS A 20 10.40 -11.13 -9.38
N ASN A 21 10.36 -12.29 -8.73
CA ASN A 21 9.79 -12.46 -7.38
C ASN A 21 8.34 -11.96 -7.27
N LEU A 22 7.50 -12.41 -8.19
CA LEU A 22 6.07 -12.09 -8.19
C LEU A 22 5.40 -12.70 -6.95
N ASN A 23 4.76 -11.86 -6.14
CA ASN A 23 3.99 -12.29 -4.97
C ASN A 23 2.63 -12.87 -5.40
N VAL A 24 2.67 -14.00 -6.13
CA VAL A 24 1.48 -14.61 -6.74
C VAL A 24 0.45 -15.02 -5.69
N ASP A 25 0.91 -15.51 -4.53
CA ASP A 25 0.03 -15.99 -3.46
C ASP A 25 -0.75 -14.84 -2.81
N LYS A 26 -0.08 -13.74 -2.48
CA LYS A 26 -0.73 -12.56 -1.93
C LYS A 26 -1.77 -11.98 -2.91
N VAL A 27 -1.42 -11.91 -4.21
CA VAL A 27 -2.35 -11.44 -5.24
C VAL A 27 -3.50 -12.42 -5.46
N ALA A 28 -3.27 -13.73 -5.37
CA ALA A 28 -4.33 -14.71 -5.45
C ALA A 28 -5.32 -14.62 -4.27
N SER A 29 -4.82 -14.44 -3.05
CA SER A 29 -5.65 -14.19 -1.87
C SER A 29 -6.49 -12.93 -2.02
N SER A 30 -5.89 -11.84 -2.48
CA SER A 30 -6.58 -10.58 -2.77
C SER A 30 -7.68 -10.74 -3.84
N ILE A 31 -7.39 -11.46 -4.94
CA ILE A 31 -8.41 -11.72 -5.98
C ILE A 31 -9.54 -12.60 -5.45
N LYS A 32 -9.24 -13.55 -4.57
CA LYS A 32 -10.26 -14.42 -3.96
C LYS A 32 -11.19 -13.63 -3.05
N GLU A 33 -10.67 -12.69 -2.27
CA GLU A 33 -11.44 -11.88 -1.31
C GLU A 33 -12.22 -10.77 -2.00
N PHE A 34 -11.54 -9.94 -2.80
CA PHE A 34 -12.10 -8.72 -3.37
C PHE A 34 -12.61 -8.88 -4.80
N GLY A 35 -12.39 -10.03 -5.42
CA GLY A 35 -12.59 -10.21 -6.86
C GLY A 35 -11.48 -9.60 -7.71
N PHE A 36 -11.62 -9.73 -9.02
CA PHE A 36 -10.63 -9.22 -9.99
C PHE A 36 -10.90 -7.73 -10.30
N GLN A 37 -10.41 -6.82 -9.45
CA GLN A 37 -10.73 -5.38 -9.51
C GLN A 37 -9.93 -4.60 -10.57
N GLN A 38 -8.68 -5.02 -10.87
CA GLN A 38 -7.83 -4.33 -11.84
C GLN A 38 -7.59 -5.22 -13.06
N PRO A 39 -7.99 -4.83 -14.29
CA PRO A 39 -7.81 -5.64 -15.48
C PRO A 39 -6.32 -5.86 -15.81
N ILE A 40 -6.04 -6.94 -16.54
CA ILE A 40 -4.72 -7.17 -17.17
C ILE A 40 -4.67 -6.32 -18.43
N VAL A 41 -3.59 -5.56 -18.63
CA VAL A 41 -3.38 -4.80 -19.88
C VAL A 41 -2.60 -5.67 -20.85
N ILE A 42 -3.15 -5.88 -22.04
CA ILE A 42 -2.57 -6.68 -23.13
C ILE A 42 -2.49 -5.86 -24.41
N ASP A 43 -1.64 -6.29 -25.34
CA ASP A 43 -1.63 -5.77 -26.70
C ASP A 43 -2.64 -6.48 -27.61
N LYS A 44 -2.69 -6.08 -28.89
CA LYS A 44 -3.57 -6.70 -29.90
C LYS A 44 -3.24 -8.17 -30.21
N SER A 45 -2.05 -8.63 -29.85
CA SER A 45 -1.59 -10.04 -29.96
C SER A 45 -1.84 -10.83 -28.68
N TYR A 46 -2.59 -10.28 -27.71
CA TYR A 46 -2.86 -10.84 -26.40
C TYR A 46 -1.62 -11.00 -25.51
N THR A 47 -0.51 -10.32 -25.80
CA THR A 47 0.69 -10.33 -24.96
C THR A 47 0.54 -9.35 -23.80
N ILE A 48 0.86 -9.79 -22.59
CA ILE A 48 0.73 -8.98 -21.39
C ILE A 48 1.69 -7.77 -21.43
N ILE A 49 1.15 -6.59 -21.21
CA ILE A 49 1.89 -5.36 -20.97
C ILE A 49 2.00 -5.13 -19.45
N VAL A 50 0.86 -5.13 -18.73
CA VAL A 50 0.79 -4.94 -17.28
C VAL A 50 -0.08 -6.04 -16.65
N GLY A 51 0.33 -6.53 -15.48
CA GLY A 51 -0.47 -7.48 -14.69
C GLY A 51 -0.02 -8.93 -14.77
N HIS A 52 1.26 -9.22 -15.01
CA HIS A 52 1.81 -10.59 -15.02
C HIS A 52 1.51 -11.35 -13.72
N THR A 53 1.63 -10.70 -12.55
CA THR A 53 1.32 -11.32 -11.25
C THR A 53 -0.15 -11.70 -11.15
N ARG A 54 -1.07 -10.82 -11.62
CA ARG A 54 -2.51 -11.08 -11.66
C ARG A 54 -2.84 -12.23 -12.60
N TYR A 55 -2.16 -12.32 -13.74
CA TYR A 55 -2.31 -13.44 -14.66
C TYR A 55 -1.89 -14.77 -14.03
N GLU A 56 -0.73 -14.83 -13.37
CA GLU A 56 -0.27 -16.05 -12.70
C GLU A 56 -1.18 -16.40 -11.49
N ALA A 57 -1.68 -15.41 -10.75
CA ALA A 57 -2.65 -15.61 -9.70
C ALA A 57 -3.97 -16.19 -10.24
N ALA A 58 -4.47 -15.67 -11.37
CA ALA A 58 -5.66 -16.19 -12.04
C ALA A 58 -5.49 -17.65 -12.46
N LYS A 59 -4.34 -18.01 -13.03
CA LYS A 59 -4.02 -19.41 -13.36
C LYS A 59 -4.02 -20.30 -12.11
N LYS A 60 -3.37 -19.84 -11.04
CA LYS A 60 -3.33 -20.57 -9.76
C LYS A 60 -4.74 -20.81 -9.19
N LEU A 61 -5.63 -19.83 -9.32
CA LEU A 61 -7.03 -19.92 -8.91
C LEU A 61 -7.91 -20.70 -9.87
N GLY A 62 -7.40 -21.13 -11.03
CA GLY A 62 -8.15 -21.86 -12.05
C GLY A 62 -9.23 -21.02 -12.76
N LEU A 63 -9.06 -19.68 -12.79
CA LEU A 63 -10.01 -18.81 -13.46
C LEU A 63 -9.98 -19.05 -14.97
N LYS A 64 -11.13 -19.38 -15.55
CA LYS A 64 -11.27 -19.65 -16.99
C LYS A 64 -11.12 -18.39 -17.82
N GLU A 65 -11.61 -17.27 -17.30
CA GLU A 65 -11.59 -15.96 -17.94
C GLU A 65 -11.12 -14.90 -16.96
N VAL A 66 -10.51 -13.85 -17.48
CA VAL A 66 -10.05 -12.69 -16.70
C VAL A 66 -10.41 -11.38 -17.41
N PRO A 67 -10.64 -10.29 -16.67
CA PRO A 67 -10.87 -8.99 -17.26
C PRO A 67 -9.56 -8.45 -17.84
N VAL A 68 -9.63 -8.01 -19.09
CA VAL A 68 -8.49 -7.44 -19.81
C VAL A 68 -8.85 -6.11 -20.45
N GLN A 69 -7.86 -5.25 -20.59
CA GLN A 69 -7.89 -4.05 -21.39
C GLN A 69 -6.91 -4.22 -22.56
N ILE A 70 -7.40 -4.05 -23.79
CA ILE A 70 -6.54 -4.07 -24.97
C ILE A 70 -5.99 -2.67 -25.19
N ALA A 71 -4.67 -2.52 -25.11
CA ALA A 71 -3.98 -1.25 -25.34
C ALA A 71 -3.62 -1.11 -26.83
N ASP A 72 -3.89 0.06 -27.39
CA ASP A 72 -3.46 0.44 -28.73
C ASP A 72 -2.14 1.19 -28.65
N LEU A 73 -1.06 0.43 -28.45
CA LEU A 73 0.31 0.91 -28.30
C LEU A 73 1.21 0.26 -29.37
N THR A 74 2.19 1.03 -29.85
CA THR A 74 3.28 0.45 -30.64
C THR A 74 4.13 -0.48 -29.77
N GLU A 75 4.91 -1.35 -30.38
CA GLU A 75 5.81 -2.26 -29.66
C GLU A 75 6.77 -1.50 -28.73
N THR A 76 7.32 -0.38 -29.20
CA THR A 76 8.21 0.47 -28.41
C THR A 76 7.48 1.08 -27.21
N GLN A 77 6.26 1.58 -27.41
CA GLN A 77 5.45 2.13 -26.33
C GLN A 77 5.06 1.06 -25.32
N ALA A 78 4.70 -0.16 -25.77
CA ALA A 78 4.37 -1.25 -24.87
C ALA A 78 5.57 -1.69 -24.02
N LYS A 79 6.80 -1.71 -24.60
CA LYS A 79 8.03 -1.97 -23.83
C LYS A 79 8.30 -0.87 -22.80
N ALA A 80 8.21 0.39 -23.20
CA ALA A 80 8.41 1.54 -22.30
C ALA A 80 7.37 1.57 -21.18
N TYR A 81 6.10 1.35 -21.50
CA TYR A 81 5.01 1.36 -20.53
C TYR A 81 5.16 0.24 -19.49
N ARG A 82 5.59 -0.95 -19.92
CA ARG A 82 5.85 -2.08 -19.01
C ARG A 82 6.90 -1.74 -17.95
N ILE A 83 7.96 -1.05 -18.35
CA ILE A 83 9.02 -0.61 -17.43
C ILE A 83 8.50 0.52 -16.51
N ALA A 84 7.84 1.52 -17.10
CA ALA A 84 7.33 2.68 -16.36
C ALA A 84 6.30 2.28 -15.29
N ASP A 85 5.33 1.42 -15.60
CA ASP A 85 4.32 0.95 -14.67
C ASP A 85 4.94 0.26 -13.44
N ASN A 86 5.95 -0.59 -13.66
CA ASN A 86 6.65 -1.23 -12.57
C ASN A 86 7.44 -0.22 -11.73
N ARG A 87 8.19 0.71 -12.37
CA ARG A 87 9.06 1.66 -11.67
C ARG A 87 8.25 2.68 -10.85
N LEU A 88 7.18 3.23 -11.44
CA LEU A 88 6.33 4.20 -10.75
C LEU A 88 5.63 3.63 -9.52
N SER A 89 5.33 2.32 -9.54
CA SER A 89 4.74 1.64 -8.37
C SER A 89 5.71 1.52 -7.19
N GLU A 90 7.03 1.63 -7.42
CA GLU A 90 8.07 1.52 -6.39
C GLU A 90 8.37 2.86 -5.69
N ASP A 91 7.99 3.99 -6.28
CA ASP A 91 8.29 5.32 -5.76
C ASP A 91 7.29 5.81 -4.68
N ALA A 92 6.20 5.09 -4.47
CA ALA A 92 5.22 5.43 -3.45
C ALA A 92 5.66 4.96 -2.04
N SER A 93 5.37 5.77 -1.03
CA SER A 93 5.57 5.43 0.38
C SER A 93 4.25 5.56 1.15
N TRP A 94 4.16 4.88 2.29
CA TRP A 94 3.01 4.96 3.18
C TRP A 94 3.18 6.10 4.18
N ASP A 95 2.09 6.85 4.42
CA ASP A 95 1.95 7.61 5.65
C ASP A 95 1.61 6.62 6.77
N THR A 96 2.58 6.39 7.67
CA THR A 96 2.48 5.36 8.70
C THR A 96 1.40 5.65 9.73
N LYS A 97 1.14 6.94 10.06
CA LYS A 97 0.08 7.33 10.99
C LYS A 97 -1.30 7.06 10.42
N LEU A 98 -1.53 7.47 9.17
CA LEU A 98 -2.80 7.21 8.48
C LEU A 98 -3.02 5.71 8.25
N LEU A 99 -1.98 4.99 7.84
CA LEU A 99 -2.06 3.54 7.63
C LEU A 99 -2.41 2.80 8.92
N ASN A 100 -1.85 3.21 10.06
CA ASN A 100 -2.18 2.63 11.37
C ASN A 100 -3.65 2.86 11.75
N LEU A 101 -4.18 4.06 11.49
CA LEU A 101 -5.60 4.35 11.72
C LEU A 101 -6.51 3.45 10.90
N GLU A 102 -6.21 3.24 9.62
CA GLU A 102 -6.97 2.34 8.74
C GLU A 102 -6.87 0.88 9.22
N PHE A 103 -5.69 0.43 9.66
CA PHE A 103 -5.51 -0.93 10.19
C PHE A 103 -6.32 -1.14 11.47
N ASN A 104 -6.32 -0.16 12.40
CA ASN A 104 -7.12 -0.23 13.62
C ASN A 104 -8.63 -0.27 13.30
N ASP A 105 -9.09 0.50 12.33
CA ASP A 105 -10.50 0.46 11.89
C ASP A 105 -10.86 -0.91 11.32
N LEU A 106 -10.01 -1.50 10.49
CA LEU A 106 -10.21 -2.84 9.94
C LEU A 106 -10.22 -3.92 11.02
N LEU A 107 -9.28 -3.86 11.98
CA LEU A 107 -9.24 -4.79 13.12
C LEU A 107 -10.49 -4.68 13.99
N SER A 108 -11.02 -3.47 14.20
CA SER A 108 -12.26 -3.26 14.96
C SER A 108 -13.48 -3.92 14.30
N LYS A 109 -13.38 -4.20 13.00
CA LYS A 109 -14.39 -4.88 12.19
C LYS A 109 -14.06 -6.36 11.94
N GLU A 110 -13.10 -6.90 12.70
CA GLU A 110 -12.64 -8.29 12.61
C GLU A 110 -12.11 -8.68 11.21
N PHE A 111 -11.59 -7.70 10.45
CA PHE A 111 -11.03 -7.95 9.13
C PHE A 111 -9.62 -8.54 9.23
N ASP A 112 -9.34 -9.54 8.41
CA ASP A 112 -8.04 -10.22 8.36
C ASP A 112 -6.99 -9.38 7.60
N LEU A 113 -6.04 -8.80 8.33
CA LEU A 113 -4.99 -7.94 7.76
C LEU A 113 -3.99 -8.70 6.86
N ASP A 114 -3.86 -10.02 6.98
CA ASP A 114 -2.99 -10.84 6.11
C ASP A 114 -3.41 -10.73 4.63
N LEU A 115 -4.68 -10.43 4.38
CA LEU A 115 -5.24 -10.23 3.04
C LEU A 115 -4.77 -8.93 2.37
N LEU A 116 -4.23 -7.97 3.13
CA LEU A 116 -3.73 -6.70 2.62
C LEU A 116 -2.35 -6.82 1.97
N GLY A 117 -1.67 -7.96 2.17
CA GLY A 117 -0.38 -8.24 1.56
C GLY A 117 0.84 -7.74 2.34
N PHE A 118 0.65 -7.20 3.54
CA PHE A 118 1.74 -6.94 4.47
C PHE A 118 2.21 -8.26 5.11
N THR A 119 3.44 -8.28 5.61
CA THR A 119 3.94 -9.35 6.48
C THR A 119 3.60 -9.04 7.93
N ASN A 120 3.58 -10.05 8.80
CA ASN A 120 3.35 -9.83 10.23
C ASN A 120 4.39 -8.86 10.81
N ASP A 121 5.66 -9.00 10.42
CA ASP A 121 6.72 -8.09 10.86
C ASP A 121 6.49 -6.63 10.40
N GLU A 122 5.94 -6.42 9.20
CA GLU A 122 5.57 -5.08 8.71
C GLU A 122 4.41 -4.49 9.53
N ILE A 123 3.41 -5.31 9.85
CA ILE A 123 2.27 -4.91 10.66
C ILE A 123 2.72 -4.60 12.09
N ASP A 124 3.48 -5.47 12.73
CA ASP A 124 3.99 -5.28 14.09
C ASP A 124 4.87 -4.03 14.19
N ASN A 125 5.76 -3.81 13.23
CA ASN A 125 6.61 -2.62 13.17
C ASN A 125 5.81 -1.33 12.94
N LEU A 126 4.69 -1.39 12.24
CA LEU A 126 3.80 -0.23 12.04
C LEU A 126 3.19 0.20 13.38
N PHE A 127 2.66 -0.75 14.16
CA PHE A 127 2.07 -0.46 15.47
C PHE A 127 3.12 0.03 16.47
N LEU A 128 4.28 -0.62 16.56
CA LEU A 128 5.38 -0.20 17.46
C LEU A 128 5.87 1.23 17.19
N LYS A 129 6.05 1.60 15.93
CA LYS A 129 6.49 2.97 15.57
C LYS A 129 5.47 4.03 15.92
N THR A 130 4.19 3.73 15.78
CA THR A 130 3.12 4.67 16.11
C THR A 130 3.02 4.89 17.62
N ASP A 131 3.24 3.84 18.42
CA ASP A 131 3.28 3.93 19.87
C ASP A 131 4.48 4.80 20.33
N GLU A 132 5.68 4.56 19.79
CA GLU A 132 6.87 5.37 20.10
C GLU A 132 6.72 6.85 19.70
N GLU A 133 6.10 7.16 18.59
CA GLU A 133 5.82 8.52 18.16
C GLU A 133 4.79 9.20 19.06
N SER A 134 3.74 8.47 19.46
CA SER A 134 2.71 8.95 20.37
C SER A 134 3.30 9.27 21.75
N ASP A 135 4.17 8.41 22.27
CA ASP A 135 4.86 8.61 23.54
C ASP A 135 5.80 9.83 23.51
N LYS A 136 6.48 10.07 22.38
CA LYS A 136 7.32 11.28 22.21
C LYS A 136 6.48 12.56 22.19
N GLU A 137 5.38 12.57 21.43
CA GLU A 137 4.46 13.72 21.39
C GLU A 137 3.85 14.03 22.76
N ILE A 138 3.55 13.00 23.58
CA ILE A 138 3.05 13.17 24.95
C ILE A 138 4.16 13.77 25.84
N ASN A 139 5.37 13.24 25.78
CA ASN A 139 6.49 13.72 26.59
C ASN A 139 6.87 15.16 26.24
N GLU A 140 6.95 15.52 24.96
CA GLU A 140 7.20 16.90 24.51
C GLU A 140 6.11 17.87 25.01
N ASN A 141 4.84 17.46 25.01
CA ASN A 141 3.75 18.26 25.53
C ASN A 141 3.81 18.43 27.05
N ILE A 142 4.27 17.42 27.79
CA ILE A 142 4.48 17.48 29.24
C ILE A 142 5.59 18.47 29.55
N ASP A 143 6.72 18.37 28.86
CA ASP A 143 7.87 19.26 29.04
C ASP A 143 7.50 20.74 28.79
N LEU A 144 6.74 21.00 27.71
CA LEU A 144 6.24 22.36 27.40
C LEU A 144 5.25 22.90 28.47
N GLN A 145 4.48 22.03 29.10
CA GLN A 145 3.60 22.43 30.18
C GLN A 145 4.38 22.72 31.47
N GLU A 146 5.39 21.93 31.80
CA GLU A 146 6.27 22.15 32.96
C GLU A 146 7.07 23.44 32.81
N GLU A 147 7.60 23.74 31.63
CA GLU A 147 8.26 25.02 31.35
C GLU A 147 7.32 26.21 31.60
N LYS A 148 6.11 26.17 31.06
CA LYS A 148 5.10 27.22 31.29
C LYS A 148 4.74 27.39 32.76
N ILE A 149 4.62 26.30 33.52
CA ILE A 149 4.31 26.34 34.96
C ILE A 149 5.50 26.97 35.71
N ASN A 150 6.73 26.65 35.36
CA ASN A 150 7.92 27.22 35.98
C ASN A 150 8.07 28.71 35.67
N ASP A 151 7.77 29.16 34.47
CA ASP A 151 7.74 30.56 34.08
C ASP A 151 6.70 31.35 34.91
N ILE A 152 5.50 30.79 35.06
CA ILE A 152 4.44 31.41 35.90
C ILE A 152 4.88 31.51 37.35
N LYS A 153 5.51 30.49 37.92
CA LYS A 153 6.04 30.50 39.28
C LYS A 153 7.14 31.55 39.46
N MET A 154 8.04 31.70 38.48
CA MET A 154 9.07 32.74 38.49
C MET A 154 8.45 34.13 38.50
N VAL A 155 7.48 34.39 37.64
CA VAL A 155 6.76 35.68 37.60
C VAL A 155 6.07 35.97 38.91
N GLN A 156 5.43 35.01 39.56
CA GLN A 156 4.80 35.16 40.86
C GLN A 156 5.79 35.49 42.00
N LEU A 157 7.01 34.90 41.94
CA LEU A 157 8.06 35.19 42.92
C LEU A 157 8.61 36.63 42.78
N PHE A 158 8.70 37.16 41.57
CA PHE A 158 9.19 38.52 41.30
C PHE A 158 8.16 39.63 41.56
N PHE A 159 6.88 39.31 41.43
CA PHE A 159 5.78 40.29 41.57
C PHE A 159 4.93 40.09 42.84
N ASN A 160 5.40 39.37 43.87
CA ASN A 160 4.69 39.22 45.11
C ASN A 160 4.94 40.48 45.97
N PRO A 161 3.90 41.30 46.28
CA PRO A 161 4.04 42.56 47.03
C PRO A 161 4.37 42.40 48.51
N GLU A 162 4.55 41.18 49.03
CA GLU A 162 4.93 40.91 50.41
C GLU A 162 6.47 40.84 50.62
N ASN A 163 7.28 41.12 49.60
CA ASN A 163 8.75 41.15 49.70
C ASN A 163 9.35 42.56 49.72
N GLU A 164 8.61 43.59 50.22
CA GLU A 164 9.16 44.89 50.59
C GLU A 164 9.34 45.01 52.12
#